data_b744fe67a46a236dbc97cfafad5c3196
#
_entry.id   b744fe67a46a236dbc97cfafad5c3196
#
_cell.length_a   1.000
_cell.length_b   1.000
_cell.length_c   1.000
_cell.angle_alpha   90.00
_cell.angle_beta   90.00
_cell.angle_gamma   90.00
#
_symmetry.space_group_name_H-M   'P 1'
#
loop_
_entity.id
_entity.type
_entity.pdbx_description
1 polymer ?
#
loop_
_entity_poly.entity_id
_entity_poly.type
_entity_poly.pdbx_seq_one_letter_code
_entity_poly.pdbx_strand_id
1 'polypeptide(L)'
;MSREISQKTYYPALDSMRVLAMLAILIYHYAPHRMSGGFLGVDVFLVISGFLAAQSLIKWENKRFLRTYASYILNRIIRLALPVIFVVLASVSIINIFYADLLYNIRGALLSSIVFVNNWWQIGLGYSYFEQYVHPSAFTHLW
;
A
#
# COMPACT_ATOMS: atom_id res chain seq x y z
N MET A 1 -17.10 38.22 11.54
CA MET A 1 -16.60 37.43 10.42
C MET A 1 -16.15 36.08 10.97
N SER A 2 -17.10 35.15 11.12
CA SER A 2 -16.92 33.87 11.80
C SER A 2 -16.17 32.93 10.85
N ARG A 3 -14.97 32.47 11.24
CA ARG A 3 -14.29 31.37 10.57
C ARG A 3 -15.10 30.09 10.85
N GLU A 4 -15.90 29.66 9.90
CA GLU A 4 -16.38 28.28 9.92
C GLU A 4 -15.17 27.34 9.89
N ILE A 5 -14.88 26.75 11.04
CA ILE A 5 -13.94 25.66 11.16
C ILE A 5 -14.59 24.49 10.41
N SER A 6 -14.15 24.24 9.19
CA SER A 6 -14.53 23.05 8.41
C SER A 6 -14.22 21.82 9.24
N GLN A 7 -15.21 21.30 9.94
CA GLN A 7 -15.09 20.08 10.72
C GLN A 7 -14.74 18.94 9.73
N LYS A 8 -13.57 18.35 9.93
CA LYS A 8 -13.20 17.10 9.26
C LYS A 8 -14.26 16.06 9.60
N THR A 9 -15.09 15.70 8.64
CA THR A 9 -16.10 14.65 8.85
C THR A 9 -15.35 13.34 9.08
N TYR A 10 -15.36 12.86 10.31
CA TYR A 10 -14.74 11.61 10.72
C TYR A 10 -15.78 10.49 10.60
N TYR A 11 -15.39 9.37 9.97
CA TYR A 11 -16.25 8.21 9.74
C TYR A 11 -15.70 6.99 10.48
N PRO A 12 -16.02 6.79 11.76
CA PRO A 12 -15.45 5.68 12.55
C PRO A 12 -15.80 4.31 11.97
N ALA A 13 -16.97 4.18 11.33
CA ALA A 13 -17.36 2.93 10.67
C ALA A 13 -16.40 2.53 9.53
N LEU A 14 -15.89 3.49 8.76
CA LEU A 14 -14.94 3.21 7.68
C LEU A 14 -13.57 2.79 8.23
N ASP A 15 -13.14 3.35 9.36
CA ASP A 15 -11.90 2.94 10.01
C ASP A 15 -12.04 1.53 10.60
N SER A 16 -13.19 1.19 11.18
CA SER A 16 -13.48 -0.17 11.64
C SER A 16 -13.45 -1.17 10.50
N MET A 17 -14.06 -0.85 9.36
CA MET A 17 -14.02 -1.70 8.16
C MET A 17 -12.59 -1.90 7.63
N ARG A 18 -11.72 -0.88 7.71
CA ARG A 18 -10.30 -1.00 7.33
C ARG A 18 -9.56 -1.97 8.24
N VAL A 19 -9.81 -1.91 9.54
CA VAL A 19 -9.21 -2.84 10.52
C VAL A 19 -9.64 -4.27 10.22
N LEU A 20 -10.93 -4.50 10.00
CA LEU A 20 -11.44 -5.83 9.63
C LEU A 20 -10.86 -6.34 8.32
N ALA A 21 -10.77 -5.49 7.30
CA ALA A 21 -10.16 -5.82 6.03
C ALA A 21 -8.67 -6.21 6.19
N MET A 22 -7.92 -5.46 7.00
CA MET A 22 -6.52 -5.75 7.29
C MET A 22 -6.37 -7.08 8.06
N LEU A 23 -7.22 -7.36 9.03
CA LEU A 23 -7.22 -8.63 9.75
C LEU A 23 -7.53 -9.80 8.82
N ALA A 24 -8.47 -9.65 7.88
CA ALA A 24 -8.79 -10.66 6.88
C ALA A 24 -7.58 -10.97 5.99
N ILE A 25 -6.85 -9.94 5.53
CA ILE A 25 -5.62 -10.08 4.76
C ILE A 25 -4.55 -10.83 5.57
N LEU A 26 -4.34 -10.44 6.83
CA LEU A 26 -3.35 -11.09 7.70
C LEU A 26 -3.69 -12.58 7.91
N ILE A 27 -4.94 -12.91 8.20
CA ILE A 27 -5.37 -14.31 8.37
C ILE A 27 -5.15 -15.09 7.08
N TYR A 28 -5.46 -14.51 5.93
CA TYR A 28 -5.21 -15.13 4.63
C TYR A 28 -3.72 -15.44 4.40
N HIS A 29 -2.80 -14.55 4.81
CA HIS A 29 -1.37 -14.77 4.63
C HIS A 29 -0.78 -15.81 5.59
N TYR A 30 -1.25 -15.84 6.83
CA TYR A 30 -0.72 -16.77 7.84
C TYR A 30 -1.46 -18.12 7.90
N ALA A 31 -2.73 -18.12 7.49
CA ALA A 31 -3.59 -19.31 7.57
C ALA A 31 -4.63 -19.30 6.42
N PRO A 32 -4.21 -19.44 5.14
CA PRO A 32 -5.08 -19.33 3.97
C PRO A 32 -6.24 -20.33 3.98
N HIS A 33 -6.05 -21.50 4.60
CA HIS A 33 -7.09 -22.52 4.77
C HIS A 33 -8.21 -22.09 5.73
N ARG A 34 -7.97 -21.15 6.65
CA ARG A 34 -9.00 -20.65 7.59
C ARG A 34 -9.86 -19.55 6.99
N MET A 35 -9.33 -18.78 6.05
CA MET A 35 -10.03 -17.64 5.44
C MET A 35 -9.61 -17.45 3.99
N SER A 36 -10.01 -18.37 3.12
CA SER A 36 -9.64 -18.37 1.70
C SER A 36 -10.05 -17.10 0.95
N GLY A 37 -11.13 -16.42 1.36
CA GLY A 37 -11.59 -15.14 0.83
C GLY A 37 -10.91 -13.90 1.44
N GLY A 38 -9.93 -14.04 2.34
CA GLY A 38 -9.30 -12.93 3.04
C GLY A 38 -8.55 -11.95 2.13
N PHE A 39 -8.13 -12.39 0.94
CA PHE A 39 -7.52 -11.52 -0.07
C PHE A 39 -8.45 -10.40 -0.54
N LEU A 40 -9.79 -10.59 -0.52
CA LEU A 40 -10.78 -9.56 -0.83
C LEU A 40 -10.70 -8.34 0.12
N GLY A 41 -10.04 -8.47 1.26
CA GLY A 41 -9.76 -7.34 2.14
C GLY A 41 -8.98 -6.23 1.45
N VAL A 42 -8.14 -6.55 0.45
CA VAL A 42 -7.43 -5.54 -0.35
C VAL A 42 -8.41 -4.69 -1.14
N ASP A 43 -9.41 -5.31 -1.80
CA ASP A 43 -10.43 -4.61 -2.58
C ASP A 43 -11.27 -3.69 -1.69
N VAL A 44 -11.70 -4.18 -0.53
CA VAL A 44 -12.43 -3.37 0.48
C VAL A 44 -11.58 -2.17 0.90
N PHE A 45 -10.30 -2.38 1.18
CA PHE A 45 -9.38 -1.30 1.57
C PHE A 45 -9.22 -0.26 0.46
N LEU A 46 -9.10 -0.68 -0.80
CA LEU A 46 -9.00 0.21 -1.97
C LEU A 46 -10.27 1.03 -2.17
N VAL A 47 -11.45 0.40 -2.07
CA VAL A 47 -12.75 1.10 -2.20
C VAL A 47 -12.90 2.18 -1.12
N ILE A 48 -12.62 1.86 0.15
CA ILE A 48 -12.69 2.83 1.24
C ILE A 48 -11.68 3.97 1.02
N SER A 49 -10.47 3.65 0.57
CA SER A 49 -9.43 4.64 0.29
C SER A 49 -9.82 5.56 -0.85
N GLY A 50 -10.43 5.02 -1.92
CA GLY A 50 -10.96 5.78 -3.05
C GLY A 50 -12.10 6.71 -2.63
N PHE A 51 -13.05 6.21 -1.82
CA PHE A 51 -14.14 7.02 -1.29
C PHE A 51 -13.64 8.22 -0.47
N LEU A 52 -12.70 8.00 0.45
CA LEU A 52 -12.14 9.09 1.27
C LEU A 52 -11.31 10.07 0.44
N ALA A 53 -10.62 9.59 -0.60
CA ALA A 53 -9.92 10.46 -1.55
C ALA A 53 -10.89 11.35 -2.31
N ALA A 54 -11.98 10.77 -2.86
CA ALA A 54 -13.02 11.50 -3.59
C ALA A 54 -13.68 12.56 -2.70
N GLN A 55 -14.04 12.21 -1.46
CA GLN A 55 -14.58 13.19 -0.51
C GLN A 55 -13.64 14.36 -0.22
N SER A 56 -12.34 14.09 -0.16
CA SER A 56 -11.34 15.14 0.02
C SER A 56 -11.27 16.07 -1.18
N LEU A 57 -11.48 15.54 -2.40
CA LEU A 57 -11.46 16.31 -3.65
C LEU A 57 -12.72 17.17 -3.84
N ILE A 58 -13.89 16.65 -3.50
CA ILE A 58 -15.18 17.36 -3.62
C ILE A 58 -15.21 18.64 -2.78
N LYS A 59 -14.53 18.65 -1.63
CA LYS A 59 -14.44 19.84 -0.76
C LYS A 59 -13.60 20.99 -1.35
N TRP A 60 -12.96 20.79 -2.50
CA TRP A 60 -12.04 21.78 -3.09
C TRP A 60 -12.67 22.52 -4.30
N GLU A 61 -13.80 23.16 -4.12
CA GLU A 61 -14.50 23.93 -5.15
C GLU A 61 -13.78 25.19 -5.65
N ASN A 62 -12.53 25.45 -5.26
CA ASN A 62 -11.90 26.75 -5.49
C ASN A 62 -10.81 26.71 -6.58
N LYS A 63 -10.63 27.87 -7.26
CA LYS A 63 -9.80 28.17 -8.45
C LYS A 63 -8.29 27.77 -8.40
N ARG A 64 -7.81 27.14 -7.31
CA ARG A 64 -6.45 26.60 -7.15
C ARG A 64 -6.42 25.07 -7.13
N PHE A 65 -7.37 24.43 -7.77
CA PHE A 65 -7.53 22.97 -7.79
C PHE A 65 -6.21 22.21 -8.08
N LEU A 66 -5.51 22.57 -9.16
CA LEU A 66 -4.27 21.86 -9.56
C LEU A 66 -3.17 21.94 -8.49
N ARG A 67 -2.95 23.10 -7.88
CA ARG A 67 -1.91 23.27 -6.85
C ARG A 67 -2.25 22.51 -5.57
N THR A 68 -3.51 22.54 -5.17
CA THR A 68 -4.01 21.83 -3.98
C THR A 68 -4.01 20.32 -4.22
N TYR A 69 -4.37 19.87 -5.42
CA TYR A 69 -4.30 18.48 -5.83
C TYR A 69 -2.85 17.95 -5.81
N ALA A 70 -1.92 18.68 -6.39
CA ALA A 70 -0.49 18.32 -6.39
C ALA A 70 0.06 18.19 -4.96
N SER A 71 -0.26 19.14 -4.08
CA SER A 71 0.14 19.08 -2.66
C SER A 71 -0.48 17.89 -1.93
N TYR A 72 -1.74 17.55 -2.22
CA TYR A 72 -2.41 16.38 -1.65
C TYR A 72 -1.73 15.08 -2.08
N ILE A 73 -1.49 14.92 -3.37
CA ILE A 73 -0.80 13.74 -3.92
C ILE A 73 0.61 13.61 -3.33
N LEU A 74 1.37 14.70 -3.31
CA LEU A 74 2.72 14.71 -2.76
C LEU A 74 2.74 14.28 -1.28
N ASN A 75 1.85 14.85 -0.46
CA ASN A 75 1.72 14.47 0.95
C ASN A 75 1.29 13.01 1.13
N ARG A 76 0.47 12.47 0.23
CA ARG A 76 0.08 11.07 0.24
C ARG A 76 1.25 10.16 -0.12
N ILE A 77 2.03 10.52 -1.16
CA ILE A 77 3.24 9.78 -1.56
C ILE A 77 4.25 9.76 -0.42
N ILE A 78 4.53 10.89 0.21
CA ILE A 78 5.49 10.97 1.33
C ILE A 78 5.04 10.09 2.50
N ARG A 79 3.74 10.11 2.85
CA ARG A 79 3.20 9.25 3.92
C ARG A 79 3.28 7.75 3.62
N LEU A 80 3.21 7.37 2.36
CA LEU A 80 3.36 5.97 1.93
C LEU A 80 4.83 5.59 1.79
N ALA A 81 5.68 6.50 1.32
CA ALA A 81 7.10 6.25 1.10
C ALA A 81 7.85 5.95 2.41
N LEU A 82 7.57 6.69 3.49
CA LEU A 82 8.26 6.51 4.78
C LEU A 82 8.16 5.07 5.33
N PRO A 83 6.96 4.47 5.49
CA PRO A 83 6.86 3.09 5.98
C PRO A 83 7.44 2.08 4.97
N VAL A 84 7.31 2.32 3.66
CA VAL A 84 7.90 1.44 2.63
C VAL A 84 9.42 1.45 2.72
N ILE A 85 10.05 2.62 2.80
CA ILE A 85 11.51 2.75 2.97
C ILE A 85 11.96 2.02 4.23
N PHE A 86 11.25 2.20 5.34
CA PHE A 86 11.57 1.52 6.59
C PHE A 86 11.51 0.00 6.44
N VAL A 87 10.44 -0.55 5.87
CA VAL A 87 10.28 -2.00 5.63
C VAL A 87 11.37 -2.51 4.69
N VAL A 88 11.67 -1.80 3.61
CA VAL A 88 12.74 -2.17 2.66
C VAL A 88 14.09 -2.23 3.36
N LEU A 89 14.45 -1.19 4.12
CA LEU A 89 15.73 -1.16 4.85
C LEU A 89 15.81 -2.27 5.89
N ALA A 90 14.76 -2.49 6.67
CA ALA A 90 14.69 -3.56 7.66
C ALA A 90 14.84 -4.95 6.98
N SER A 91 14.10 -5.19 5.89
CA SER A 91 14.15 -6.46 5.16
C SER A 91 15.54 -6.71 4.56
N VAL A 92 16.15 -5.70 3.92
CA VAL A 92 17.50 -5.80 3.36
C VAL A 92 18.53 -6.08 4.46
N SER A 93 18.40 -5.41 5.61
CA SER A 93 19.32 -5.62 6.76
C SER A 93 19.20 -7.05 7.29
N ILE A 94 17.99 -7.57 7.46
CA ILE A 94 17.77 -8.94 7.93
C ILE A 94 18.31 -9.95 6.92
N ILE A 95 18.02 -9.77 5.63
CA ILE A 95 18.49 -10.66 4.56
C ILE A 95 20.02 -10.63 4.50
N ASN A 96 20.66 -9.47 4.62
CA ASN A 96 22.12 -9.35 4.60
C ASN A 96 22.78 -10.08 5.77
N ILE A 97 22.16 -10.08 6.96
CA ILE A 97 22.71 -10.72 8.15
C ILE A 97 22.55 -12.25 8.08
N PHE A 98 21.40 -12.75 7.64
CA PHE A 98 21.04 -14.17 7.75
C PHE A 98 21.09 -14.93 6.42
N TYR A 99 20.98 -14.25 5.28
CA TYR A 99 20.79 -14.86 3.93
C TYR A 99 21.49 -14.05 2.85
N ALA A 100 22.78 -13.75 3.02
CA ALA A 100 23.55 -12.89 2.10
C ALA A 100 23.49 -13.35 0.61
N ASP A 101 23.39 -14.64 0.37
CA ASP A 101 23.29 -15.21 -0.97
C ASP A 101 22.02 -14.79 -1.73
N LEU A 102 20.94 -14.45 -0.99
CA LEU A 102 19.68 -13.99 -1.60
C LEU A 102 19.75 -12.54 -2.09
N LEU A 103 20.72 -11.75 -1.63
CA LEU A 103 20.86 -10.33 -2.01
C LEU A 103 21.10 -10.14 -3.51
N TYR A 104 21.75 -11.10 -4.15
CA TYR A 104 22.07 -10.98 -5.59
C TYR A 104 20.81 -10.96 -6.47
N ASN A 105 19.79 -11.73 -6.11
CA ASN A 105 18.56 -11.88 -6.90
C ASN A 105 17.48 -10.83 -6.56
N ILE A 106 17.60 -10.07 -5.47
CA ILE A 106 16.55 -9.14 -5.04
C ILE A 106 16.74 -7.70 -5.53
N ARG A 107 17.85 -7.37 -6.21
CA ARG A 107 18.13 -5.99 -6.67
C ARG A 107 17.00 -5.40 -7.53
N GLY A 108 16.50 -6.18 -8.49
CA GLY A 108 15.41 -5.73 -9.36
C GLY A 108 14.11 -5.49 -8.59
N ALA A 109 13.72 -6.44 -7.72
CA ALA A 109 12.56 -6.31 -6.86
C ALA A 109 12.67 -5.13 -5.87
N LEU A 110 13.85 -4.88 -5.35
CA LEU A 110 14.13 -3.77 -4.44
C LEU A 110 13.99 -2.42 -5.14
N LEU A 111 14.63 -2.24 -6.30
CA LEU A 111 14.58 -0.99 -7.06
C LEU A 111 13.14 -0.70 -7.53
N SER A 112 12.44 -1.71 -8.05
CA SER A 112 11.05 -1.56 -8.49
C SER A 112 10.09 -1.27 -7.33
N SER A 113 10.34 -1.78 -6.13
CA SER A 113 9.56 -1.51 -4.93
C SER A 113 9.74 -0.08 -4.42
N ILE A 114 10.97 0.46 -4.44
CA ILE A 114 11.24 1.85 -4.04
C ILE A 114 10.51 2.84 -4.94
N VAL A 115 10.36 2.52 -6.24
CA VAL A 115 9.68 3.38 -7.23
C VAL A 115 8.18 3.04 -7.34
N PHE A 116 7.66 2.12 -6.54
CA PHE A 116 6.27 1.67 -6.55
C PHE A 116 5.81 1.06 -7.89
N VAL A 117 6.73 0.42 -8.63
CA VAL A 117 6.45 -0.27 -9.91
C VAL A 117 6.74 -1.77 -9.85
N ASN A 118 6.87 -2.33 -8.65
CA ASN A 118 7.21 -3.75 -8.47
C ASN A 118 6.22 -4.69 -9.15
N ASN A 119 4.93 -4.35 -9.18
CA ASN A 119 3.91 -5.12 -9.88
C ASN A 119 4.21 -5.23 -11.39
N TRP A 120 4.52 -4.11 -12.04
CA TRP A 120 4.88 -4.09 -13.47
C TRP A 120 6.16 -4.86 -13.75
N TRP A 121 7.13 -4.77 -12.83
CA TRP A 121 8.38 -5.51 -12.95
C TRP A 121 8.15 -7.02 -12.86
N GLN A 122 7.31 -7.51 -11.95
CA GLN A 122 6.94 -8.92 -11.83
C GLN A 122 6.17 -9.42 -13.06
N ILE A 123 5.22 -8.63 -13.57
CA ILE A 123 4.51 -8.94 -14.83
C ILE A 123 5.50 -9.07 -15.99
N GLY A 124 6.49 -8.17 -16.09
CA GLY A 124 7.54 -8.21 -17.10
C GLY A 124 8.44 -9.46 -17.03
N LEU A 125 8.57 -10.07 -15.84
CA LEU A 125 9.26 -11.34 -15.65
C LEU A 125 8.38 -12.57 -15.92
N GLY A 126 7.09 -12.37 -16.23
CA GLY A 126 6.13 -13.46 -16.46
C GLY A 126 5.62 -14.11 -15.17
N TYR A 127 5.86 -13.52 -14.00
CA TYR A 127 5.38 -14.08 -12.73
C TYR A 127 3.89 -13.80 -12.55
N SER A 128 3.11 -14.86 -12.29
CA SER A 128 1.72 -14.74 -11.89
C SER A 128 1.64 -14.38 -10.39
N TYR A 129 0.68 -13.54 -10.05
CA TYR A 129 0.40 -13.19 -8.65
C TYR A 129 0.14 -14.42 -7.78
N PHE A 130 -0.43 -15.48 -8.34
CA PHE A 130 -0.74 -16.72 -7.62
C PHE A 130 0.44 -17.72 -7.56
N GLU A 131 1.52 -17.48 -8.31
CA GLU A 131 2.73 -18.31 -8.31
C GLU A 131 3.80 -17.85 -7.31
N GLN A 132 3.42 -17.01 -6.35
CA GLN A 132 4.32 -16.43 -5.35
C GLN A 132 5.06 -17.47 -4.49
N TYR A 133 4.50 -18.69 -4.41
CA TYR A 133 5.14 -19.80 -3.69
C TYR A 133 6.32 -20.39 -4.44
N VAL A 134 6.41 -20.21 -5.76
CA VAL A 134 7.51 -20.71 -6.59
C VAL A 134 8.71 -19.75 -6.54
N HIS A 135 8.44 -18.44 -6.46
CA HIS A 135 9.46 -17.39 -6.40
C HIS A 135 9.17 -16.41 -5.26
N PRO A 136 9.35 -16.84 -4.00
CA PRO A 136 9.05 -15.98 -2.86
C PRO A 136 9.99 -14.77 -2.84
N SER A 137 9.41 -13.57 -2.87
CA SER A 137 10.14 -12.32 -2.69
C SER A 137 9.62 -11.57 -1.46
N ALA A 138 10.53 -11.06 -0.64
CA ALA A 138 10.18 -10.23 0.50
C ALA A 138 9.43 -8.94 0.10
N PHE A 139 9.48 -8.56 -1.17
CA PHE A 139 8.91 -7.32 -1.70
C PHE A 139 7.67 -7.53 -2.56
N THR A 140 7.14 -8.75 -2.65
CA THR A 140 5.98 -9.10 -3.49
C THR A 140 4.76 -8.19 -3.23
N HIS A 141 4.58 -7.74 -2.00
CA HIS A 141 3.44 -6.91 -1.60
C HIS A 141 3.70 -5.39 -1.62
N LEU A 142 4.90 -4.96 -2.04
CA LEU A 142 5.26 -3.55 -2.18
C LEU A 142 4.99 -3.04 -3.59
N TRP A 143 3.70 -2.97 -3.95
CA TRP A 143 3.23 -2.50 -5.27
C TRP A 143 2.15 -1.43 -5.16
#